data_33b551fe52f224196bc6e51f3e34f472
#
_entry.id   33b551fe52f224196bc6e51f3e34f472
#
_cell.length_a   1.000
_cell.length_b   1.000
_cell.length_c   1.000
_cell.angle_alpha   90.00
_cell.angle_beta   90.00
_cell.angle_gamma   90.00
#
_symmetry.space_group_name_H-M   'P 1'
#
loop_
_entity.id
_entity.type
_entity.pdbx_description
1 polymer ?
#
loop_
_entity_poly.entity_id
_entity_poly.type
_entity_poly.pdbx_seq_one_letter_code
_entity_poly.pdbx_strand_id
1 'polypeptide(L)'
;MATAVLSFSCSTTRVLGDGQFRLADNKVVVDNDRKFNTKEIESYIKQKPNSYIIFGWNPFLNIYNWSGKNADKGINKFLRKIGTAPVVYQPSQVEASVENINRHLEYLGYYGSDVRSEVRVNGKRVTVTYSVTLGRRYRIGNVSFAVPDGEFKEDFYADTAAVSIRPGDFLSEDALEKETERAASMFRRKGYFGFTKNYFSFEADTLARRDTADLLMTVKEYTRNQTAEYARPHRKYFFGDVSISYDNDLKFNDRVLKNICTIRPGAMYDEREVNTTYSRLSALRLFSGVNVALNPRDSGIVDCDISLTKSRMQGFKVNLEGSTNSTGLIGISPQVSYYHKNIFHGGQWLNLGFLGNFQFKYDDRSVKSNEFGVSAGLSFPEFLGLPNSIFHGPSVPRTEINASYNYQNRPEYTRNMISTSYG
;
A
#
# COMPACT_ATOMS: atom_id res chain seq x y z
N MET A 1 -24.68 -26.27 47.91
CA MET A 1 -24.05 -25.00 47.47
C MET A 1 -24.55 -24.67 46.09
N ALA A 2 -25.44 -23.69 45.97
CA ALA A 2 -26.01 -23.28 44.69
C ALA A 2 -25.07 -22.23 44.08
N THR A 3 -24.41 -22.57 42.98
CA THR A 3 -23.56 -21.66 42.22
C THR A 3 -24.48 -20.73 41.42
N ALA A 4 -24.65 -19.51 41.91
CA ALA A 4 -25.35 -18.46 41.17
C ALA A 4 -24.50 -18.03 40.00
N VAL A 5 -24.82 -18.52 38.79
CA VAL A 5 -24.27 -18.00 37.55
C VAL A 5 -24.84 -16.58 37.36
N LEU A 6 -24.08 -15.58 37.74
CA LEU A 6 -24.35 -14.18 37.44
C LEU A 6 -24.22 -14.00 35.91
N SER A 7 -25.32 -14.11 35.20
CA SER A 7 -25.45 -13.70 33.79
C SER A 7 -25.32 -12.16 33.72
N PHE A 8 -24.11 -11.66 33.64
CA PHE A 8 -23.83 -10.29 33.25
C PHE A 8 -24.26 -10.11 31.79
N SER A 9 -25.53 -9.73 31.60
CA SER A 9 -26.00 -9.20 30.32
C SER A 9 -25.26 -7.89 30.05
N CYS A 10 -24.12 -7.99 29.42
CA CYS A 10 -23.32 -6.81 28.98
C CYS A 10 -24.11 -6.09 27.88
N SER A 11 -24.93 -5.12 28.25
CA SER A 11 -25.66 -4.28 27.31
C SER A 11 -24.69 -3.39 26.56
N THR A 12 -24.41 -3.72 25.28
CA THR A 12 -23.57 -2.93 24.37
C THR A 12 -24.25 -1.70 23.80
N THR A 13 -25.39 -1.31 24.38
CA THR A 13 -26.25 -0.20 23.92
C THR A 13 -26.57 0.80 25.05
N ARG A 14 -25.93 0.68 26.22
CA ARG A 14 -26.24 1.47 27.43
C ARG A 14 -25.95 2.97 27.24
N VAL A 15 -24.94 3.31 26.46
CA VAL A 15 -24.52 4.70 26.23
C VAL A 15 -25.30 5.42 25.12
N LEU A 16 -26.16 4.70 24.38
CA LEU A 16 -26.96 5.28 23.31
C LEU A 16 -28.06 6.19 23.86
N GLY A 17 -28.22 7.34 23.23
CA GLY A 17 -29.30 8.26 23.48
C GLY A 17 -30.68 7.69 23.13
N ASP A 18 -31.72 8.47 23.42
CA ASP A 18 -33.06 8.09 23.03
C ASP A 18 -33.23 8.26 21.52
N GLY A 19 -33.88 7.31 20.86
CA GLY A 19 -33.98 7.25 19.39
C GLY A 19 -32.74 6.76 18.67
N GLN A 20 -31.63 6.51 19.38
CA GLN A 20 -30.41 5.95 18.78
C GLN A 20 -30.40 4.43 18.84
N PHE A 21 -29.96 3.81 17.73
CA PHE A 21 -29.79 2.38 17.61
C PHE A 21 -28.35 2.06 17.27
N ARG A 22 -27.85 0.95 17.81
CA ARG A 22 -26.52 0.44 17.44
C ARG A 22 -26.63 -0.42 16.20
N LEU A 23 -25.77 -0.16 15.18
CA LEU A 23 -25.57 -1.10 14.10
C LEU A 23 -24.85 -2.34 14.65
N ALA A 24 -25.56 -3.46 14.67
CA ALA A 24 -25.06 -4.72 15.22
C ALA A 24 -24.41 -5.60 14.16
N ASP A 25 -24.98 -5.63 12.96
CA ASP A 25 -24.52 -6.50 11.87
C ASP A 25 -24.99 -5.98 10.51
N ASN A 26 -24.21 -6.31 9.46
CA ASN A 26 -24.58 -6.19 8.06
C ASN A 26 -24.53 -7.57 7.43
N LYS A 27 -25.56 -7.93 6.68
CA LYS A 27 -25.63 -9.19 5.93
C LYS A 27 -25.81 -8.87 4.46
N VAL A 28 -25.10 -9.61 3.62
CA VAL A 28 -25.27 -9.56 2.16
C VAL A 28 -25.77 -10.91 1.70
N VAL A 29 -26.86 -10.91 0.94
CA VAL A 29 -27.47 -12.10 0.36
C VAL A 29 -27.62 -11.88 -1.12
N VAL A 30 -27.12 -12.80 -1.94
CA VAL A 30 -27.31 -12.78 -3.38
C VAL A 30 -28.38 -13.83 -3.74
N ASP A 31 -29.48 -13.37 -4.33
CA ASP A 31 -30.68 -14.19 -4.50
C ASP A 31 -30.58 -15.17 -5.67
N ASN A 32 -29.93 -14.75 -6.76
CA ASN A 32 -29.91 -15.47 -8.03
C ASN A 32 -28.57 -16.16 -8.38
N ASP A 33 -27.50 -15.96 -7.59
CA ASP A 33 -26.21 -16.67 -7.75
C ASP A 33 -25.54 -16.96 -6.40
N ARG A 34 -25.63 -18.21 -5.95
CA ARG A 34 -25.02 -18.67 -4.69
C ARG A 34 -23.49 -18.78 -4.74
N LYS A 35 -22.88 -18.71 -5.94
CA LYS A 35 -21.42 -18.79 -6.11
C LYS A 35 -20.76 -17.44 -6.12
N PHE A 36 -21.55 -16.36 -6.19
CA PHE A 36 -21.03 -15.02 -6.15
C PHE A 36 -20.30 -14.75 -4.83
N ASN A 37 -19.11 -14.16 -4.92
CA ASN A 37 -18.31 -13.80 -3.74
C ASN A 37 -18.83 -12.50 -3.10
N THR A 38 -19.63 -12.60 -2.06
CA THR A 38 -20.23 -11.45 -1.37
C THR A 38 -19.19 -10.49 -0.79
N LYS A 39 -17.96 -10.97 -0.46
CA LYS A 39 -16.89 -10.12 0.06
C LYS A 39 -16.48 -9.01 -0.91
N GLU A 40 -16.71 -9.21 -2.19
CA GLU A 40 -16.41 -8.27 -3.25
C GLU A 40 -17.25 -6.98 -3.13
N ILE A 41 -18.51 -7.13 -2.70
CA ILE A 41 -19.44 -6.00 -2.51
C ILE A 41 -19.54 -5.52 -1.05
N GLU A 42 -19.20 -6.34 -0.06
CA GLU A 42 -19.19 -5.96 1.35
C GLU A 42 -18.28 -4.75 1.67
N SER A 43 -17.21 -4.56 0.86
CA SER A 43 -16.31 -3.43 1.00
C SER A 43 -16.98 -2.08 0.70
N TYR A 44 -18.05 -2.08 -0.11
CA TYR A 44 -18.79 -0.91 -0.55
C TYR A 44 -19.90 -0.50 0.42
N ILE A 45 -20.13 -1.27 1.49
CA ILE A 45 -21.00 -0.89 2.58
C ILE A 45 -20.34 0.26 3.37
N LYS A 46 -20.99 1.43 3.39
CA LYS A 46 -20.48 2.66 4.02
C LYS A 46 -20.35 2.54 5.52
N GLN A 47 -21.34 1.97 6.18
CA GLN A 47 -21.37 1.88 7.63
C GLN A 47 -21.14 0.43 8.06
N LYS A 48 -19.99 0.18 8.68
CA LYS A 48 -19.63 -1.15 9.19
C LYS A 48 -19.89 -1.23 10.69
N PRO A 49 -20.42 -2.35 11.21
CA PRO A 49 -20.58 -2.56 12.65
C PRO A 49 -19.22 -2.63 13.36
N ASN A 50 -19.25 -2.51 14.68
CA ASN A 50 -18.05 -2.74 15.48
C ASN A 50 -17.49 -4.15 15.24
N SER A 51 -16.20 -4.28 14.98
CA SER A 51 -15.54 -5.58 14.77
C SER A 51 -15.53 -6.42 16.04
N TYR A 52 -15.64 -7.73 15.87
CA TYR A 52 -15.46 -8.71 16.95
C TYR A 52 -13.99 -9.17 16.96
N ILE A 53 -13.45 -9.35 18.17
CA ILE A 53 -12.03 -9.73 18.33
C ILE A 53 -11.89 -11.23 18.59
N ILE A 54 -12.70 -11.79 19.50
CA ILE A 54 -12.63 -13.21 19.89
C ILE A 54 -14.04 -13.76 19.97
N PHE A 55 -14.37 -14.84 19.21
CA PHE A 55 -15.63 -15.58 19.27
C PHE A 55 -16.90 -14.73 19.37
N GLY A 56 -17.01 -13.64 18.61
CA GLY A 56 -18.15 -12.75 18.65
C GLY A 56 -18.17 -11.77 19.82
N TRP A 57 -17.13 -11.70 20.61
CA TRP A 57 -16.98 -10.78 21.74
C TRP A 57 -16.12 -9.57 21.38
N ASN A 58 -16.58 -8.37 21.77
CA ASN A 58 -15.82 -7.14 21.64
C ASN A 58 -15.62 -6.51 23.01
N PRO A 59 -14.47 -6.76 23.67
CA PRO A 59 -14.19 -6.23 25.01
C PRO A 59 -14.17 -4.71 25.05
N PHE A 60 -13.64 -4.06 24.03
CA PHE A 60 -13.51 -2.60 23.98
C PHE A 60 -14.86 -1.90 23.84
N LEU A 61 -15.82 -2.50 23.13
CA LEU A 61 -17.18 -2.03 23.07
C LEU A 61 -17.86 -2.12 24.44
N ASN A 62 -17.62 -3.20 25.19
CA ASN A 62 -18.16 -3.37 26.55
C ASN A 62 -17.55 -2.36 27.52
N ILE A 63 -16.22 -2.16 27.47
CA ILE A 63 -15.51 -1.16 28.29
C ILE A 63 -16.11 0.24 28.07
N TYR A 64 -16.35 0.61 26.80
CA TYR A 64 -16.99 1.88 26.49
C TYR A 64 -18.39 1.98 27.09
N ASN A 65 -19.17 0.94 26.99
CA ASN A 65 -20.56 0.91 27.52
C ASN A 65 -20.65 0.91 29.08
N TRP A 66 -19.57 0.50 29.76
CA TRP A 66 -19.48 0.62 31.22
C TRP A 66 -19.42 2.07 31.71
N SER A 67 -18.96 3.00 30.87
CA SER A 67 -18.94 4.44 31.18
C SER A 67 -20.36 5.03 31.43
N GLY A 68 -21.42 4.36 30.97
CA GLY A 68 -22.78 4.86 31.07
C GLY A 68 -23.04 6.15 30.30
N LYS A 69 -24.14 6.85 30.59
CA LYS A 69 -24.55 8.07 29.87
C LYS A 69 -23.73 9.30 30.26
N ASN A 70 -23.19 9.39 31.48
CA ASN A 70 -22.42 10.56 31.96
C ASN A 70 -20.97 10.50 31.51
N ALA A 71 -20.61 11.35 30.51
CA ALA A 71 -19.28 11.40 29.92
C ALA A 71 -18.23 12.05 30.83
N ASP A 72 -18.62 12.98 31.72
CA ASP A 72 -17.72 13.96 32.35
C ASP A 72 -17.02 13.47 33.63
N LYS A 73 -17.44 12.33 34.21
CA LYS A 73 -16.75 11.76 35.35
C LYS A 73 -15.38 11.19 34.93
N GLY A 74 -14.32 11.43 35.72
CA GLY A 74 -12.95 11.05 35.39
C GLY A 74 -12.78 9.58 34.98
N ILE A 75 -13.41 8.64 35.69
CA ILE A 75 -13.41 7.22 35.35
C ILE A 75 -14.12 6.95 34.01
N ASN A 76 -15.24 7.60 33.75
CA ASN A 76 -15.99 7.40 32.49
C ASN A 76 -15.20 7.92 31.29
N LYS A 77 -14.50 9.05 31.45
CA LYS A 77 -13.60 9.61 30.44
C LYS A 77 -12.46 8.64 30.09
N PHE A 78 -11.91 7.98 31.10
CA PHE A 78 -10.87 6.96 30.93
C PHE A 78 -11.41 5.71 30.20
N LEU A 79 -12.58 5.18 30.62
CA LEU A 79 -13.22 4.04 29.96
C LEU A 79 -13.57 4.32 28.48
N ARG A 80 -14.01 5.55 28.17
CA ARG A 80 -14.29 5.97 26.79
C ARG A 80 -13.01 6.14 25.95
N LYS A 81 -11.90 6.50 26.57
CA LYS A 81 -10.61 6.62 25.89
C LYS A 81 -10.02 5.25 25.49
N ILE A 82 -10.23 4.22 26.32
CA ILE A 82 -9.75 2.86 26.06
C ILE A 82 -10.77 2.06 25.23
N GLY A 83 -12.05 2.28 25.47
CA GLY A 83 -13.12 1.56 24.79
C GLY A 83 -13.40 2.08 23.38
N THR A 84 -14.14 1.28 22.61
CA THR A 84 -14.62 1.67 21.27
C THR A 84 -16.09 2.06 21.34
N ALA A 85 -16.43 3.24 20.82
CA ALA A 85 -17.81 3.71 20.76
C ALA A 85 -18.69 2.78 19.91
N PRO A 86 -19.96 2.55 20.30
CA PRO A 86 -20.91 1.81 19.47
C PRO A 86 -21.18 2.58 18.17
N VAL A 87 -21.22 1.89 17.06
CA VAL A 87 -21.59 2.49 15.77
C VAL A 87 -23.09 2.75 15.79
N VAL A 88 -23.47 4.03 15.73
CA VAL A 88 -24.87 4.45 15.69
C VAL A 88 -25.41 4.28 14.28
N TYR A 89 -26.49 3.54 14.13
CA TYR A 89 -27.16 3.31 12.86
C TYR A 89 -27.65 4.63 12.24
N GLN A 90 -27.36 4.80 10.95
CA GLN A 90 -27.76 5.97 10.16
C GLN A 90 -28.44 5.51 8.86
N PRO A 91 -29.73 5.81 8.65
CA PRO A 91 -30.45 5.40 7.44
C PRO A 91 -29.80 5.88 6.14
N SER A 92 -29.32 7.12 6.10
CA SER A 92 -28.65 7.70 4.91
C SER A 92 -27.40 6.92 4.49
N GLN A 93 -26.69 6.30 5.44
CA GLN A 93 -25.54 5.46 5.14
C GLN A 93 -25.93 4.12 4.51
N VAL A 94 -27.12 3.62 4.85
CA VAL A 94 -27.66 2.40 4.21
C VAL A 94 -28.06 2.69 2.77
N GLU A 95 -28.75 3.80 2.50
CA GLU A 95 -29.09 4.24 1.16
C GLU A 95 -27.85 4.43 0.29
N ALA A 96 -26.84 5.15 0.83
CA ALA A 96 -25.55 5.31 0.16
C ALA A 96 -24.83 3.96 -0.10
N SER A 97 -25.01 2.97 0.78
CA SER A 97 -24.46 1.63 0.59
C SER A 97 -25.15 0.90 -0.57
N VAL A 98 -26.46 0.98 -0.65
CA VAL A 98 -27.25 0.41 -1.76
C VAL A 98 -26.77 0.99 -3.09
N GLU A 99 -26.64 2.31 -3.18
CA GLU A 99 -26.16 2.97 -4.40
C GLU A 99 -24.72 2.56 -4.75
N ASN A 100 -23.81 2.50 -3.78
CA ASN A 100 -22.42 2.09 -4.01
C ASN A 100 -22.32 0.63 -4.47
N ILE A 101 -23.12 -0.26 -3.89
CA ILE A 101 -23.14 -1.68 -4.30
C ILE A 101 -23.66 -1.79 -5.73
N ASN A 102 -24.75 -1.09 -6.09
CA ASN A 102 -25.26 -1.09 -7.46
C ASN A 102 -24.22 -0.59 -8.46
N ARG A 103 -23.57 0.55 -8.20
CA ARG A 103 -22.51 1.08 -9.07
C ARG A 103 -21.35 0.10 -9.22
N HIS A 104 -20.96 -0.55 -8.13
CA HIS A 104 -19.89 -1.53 -8.20
C HIS A 104 -20.26 -2.78 -8.99
N LEU A 105 -21.50 -3.24 -8.90
CA LEU A 105 -22.00 -4.34 -9.72
C LEU A 105 -22.01 -3.99 -11.21
N GLU A 106 -22.39 -2.76 -11.57
CA GLU A 106 -22.28 -2.26 -12.94
C GLU A 106 -20.83 -2.21 -13.41
N TYR A 107 -19.94 -1.70 -12.57
CA TYR A 107 -18.49 -1.70 -12.84
C TYR A 107 -17.95 -3.11 -13.12
N LEU A 108 -18.46 -4.13 -12.41
CA LEU A 108 -18.13 -5.54 -12.63
C LEU A 108 -18.85 -6.16 -13.86
N GLY A 109 -19.72 -5.39 -14.53
CA GLY A 109 -20.45 -5.82 -15.72
C GLY A 109 -21.77 -6.54 -15.43
N TYR A 110 -22.36 -6.39 -14.23
CA TYR A 110 -23.70 -6.84 -13.90
C TYR A 110 -24.73 -5.72 -14.14
N TYR A 111 -25.12 -5.52 -15.37
CA TYR A 111 -25.97 -4.41 -15.79
C TYR A 111 -27.44 -4.63 -15.37
N GLY A 112 -28.03 -3.60 -14.77
CA GLY A 112 -29.41 -3.66 -14.27
C GLY A 112 -29.56 -4.55 -13.03
N SER A 113 -28.54 -4.63 -12.20
CA SER A 113 -28.65 -5.24 -10.86
C SER A 113 -29.62 -4.46 -10.00
N ASP A 114 -30.28 -5.16 -9.05
CA ASP A 114 -31.18 -4.55 -8.07
C ASP A 114 -30.69 -4.89 -6.66
N VAL A 115 -30.43 -3.86 -5.86
CA VAL A 115 -29.99 -3.99 -4.48
C VAL A 115 -31.02 -3.36 -3.55
N ARG A 116 -31.54 -4.15 -2.62
CA ARG A 116 -32.53 -3.71 -1.64
C ARG A 116 -31.97 -3.89 -0.24
N SER A 117 -32.33 -2.99 0.67
CA SER A 117 -31.96 -3.08 2.08
C SER A 117 -33.20 -3.36 2.95
N GLU A 118 -33.08 -4.31 3.85
CA GLU A 118 -34.05 -4.58 4.91
C GLU A 118 -33.41 -4.30 6.27
N VAL A 119 -34.10 -3.50 7.08
CA VAL A 119 -33.64 -3.10 8.41
C VAL A 119 -34.43 -3.82 9.47
N ARG A 120 -33.75 -4.62 10.27
CA ARG A 120 -34.36 -5.38 11.37
C ARG A 120 -33.91 -4.81 12.71
N VAL A 121 -34.88 -4.34 13.51
CA VAL A 121 -34.63 -3.75 14.83
C VAL A 121 -34.95 -4.76 15.91
N ASN A 122 -34.01 -5.01 16.82
CA ASN A 122 -34.18 -5.84 18.00
C ASN A 122 -33.71 -5.06 19.25
N GLY A 123 -34.65 -4.51 20.03
CA GLY A 123 -34.36 -3.57 21.10
C GLY A 123 -33.63 -2.32 20.57
N LYS A 124 -32.43 -2.03 21.06
CA LYS A 124 -31.58 -0.94 20.56
C LYS A 124 -30.50 -1.42 19.54
N ARG A 125 -30.68 -2.59 18.94
CA ARG A 125 -29.76 -3.15 17.95
C ARG A 125 -30.42 -3.21 16.59
N VAL A 126 -29.66 -2.85 15.55
CA VAL A 126 -30.10 -2.90 14.15
C VAL A 126 -29.20 -3.86 13.38
N THR A 127 -29.82 -4.74 12.62
CA THR A 127 -29.17 -5.55 11.58
C THR A 127 -29.72 -5.08 10.23
N VAL A 128 -28.80 -4.81 9.30
CA VAL A 128 -29.14 -4.46 7.92
C VAL A 128 -28.84 -5.64 7.02
N THR A 129 -29.84 -6.07 6.24
CA THR A 129 -29.66 -7.11 5.21
C THR A 129 -29.74 -6.45 3.85
N TYR A 130 -28.70 -6.62 3.03
CA TYR A 130 -28.66 -6.18 1.65
C TYR A 130 -28.94 -7.40 0.76
N SER A 131 -30.13 -7.41 0.14
CA SER A 131 -30.54 -8.44 -0.83
C SER A 131 -30.16 -7.96 -2.23
N VAL A 132 -29.39 -8.75 -2.94
CA VAL A 132 -28.81 -8.43 -4.24
C VAL A 132 -29.34 -9.38 -5.29
N THR A 133 -29.97 -8.84 -6.33
CA THR A 133 -30.30 -9.59 -7.54
C THR A 133 -29.33 -9.13 -8.65
N LEU A 134 -28.41 -10.00 -9.05
CA LEU A 134 -27.42 -9.69 -10.07
C LEU A 134 -28.11 -9.53 -11.44
N GLY A 135 -27.73 -8.48 -12.14
CA GLY A 135 -28.23 -8.18 -13.47
C GLY A 135 -27.55 -8.99 -14.57
N ARG A 136 -27.84 -8.63 -15.82
CA ARG A 136 -27.33 -9.33 -17.00
C ARG A 136 -25.86 -8.99 -17.22
N ARG A 137 -25.09 -9.99 -17.67
CA ARG A 137 -23.73 -9.81 -18.17
C ARG A 137 -23.72 -10.00 -19.70
N TYR A 138 -22.99 -9.11 -20.38
CA TYR A 138 -22.75 -9.26 -21.81
C TYR A 138 -21.37 -9.84 -22.04
N ARG A 139 -21.25 -10.68 -23.09
CA ARG A 139 -19.94 -11.11 -23.57
C ARG A 139 -19.49 -10.19 -24.69
N ILE A 140 -18.19 -9.93 -24.75
CA ILE A 140 -17.60 -9.18 -25.84
C ILE A 140 -17.71 -9.99 -27.13
N GLY A 141 -18.31 -9.41 -28.16
CA GLY A 141 -18.37 -9.95 -29.49
C GLY A 141 -17.11 -9.63 -30.29
N ASN A 142 -17.19 -8.69 -31.21
CA ASN A 142 -16.02 -8.18 -31.94
C ASN A 142 -15.39 -7.01 -31.18
N VAL A 143 -14.06 -6.87 -31.32
CA VAL A 143 -13.32 -5.70 -30.84
C VAL A 143 -12.74 -4.99 -32.06
N SER A 144 -13.07 -3.73 -32.21
CA SER A 144 -12.58 -2.84 -33.28
C SER A 144 -11.85 -1.64 -32.68
N PHE A 145 -10.97 -1.03 -33.46
CA PHE A 145 -10.10 0.04 -33.01
C PHE A 145 -10.22 1.25 -33.93
N ALA A 146 -10.41 2.43 -33.37
CA ALA A 146 -10.32 3.71 -34.05
C ALA A 146 -9.11 4.48 -33.50
N VAL A 147 -8.06 4.60 -34.29
CA VAL A 147 -6.78 5.19 -33.87
C VAL A 147 -6.43 6.32 -34.83
N PRO A 148 -6.02 7.52 -34.34
CA PRO A 148 -5.58 8.62 -35.18
C PRO A 148 -4.39 8.24 -36.06
N ASP A 149 -4.36 8.81 -37.28
CA ASP A 149 -3.26 8.54 -38.20
C ASP A 149 -1.92 9.10 -37.68
N GLY A 150 -0.82 8.44 -38.03
CA GLY A 150 0.55 8.83 -37.66
C GLY A 150 1.35 7.68 -37.05
N GLU A 151 2.54 7.98 -36.56
CA GLU A 151 3.48 7.03 -35.96
C GLU A 151 2.86 6.23 -34.78
N PHE A 152 1.98 6.88 -34.03
CA PHE A 152 1.27 6.25 -32.92
C PHE A 152 0.41 5.07 -33.39
N LYS A 153 -0.22 5.21 -34.54
CA LYS A 153 -1.10 4.16 -35.10
C LYS A 153 -0.32 2.87 -35.40
N GLU A 154 0.89 2.99 -35.96
CA GLU A 154 1.76 1.85 -36.23
C GLU A 154 2.16 1.14 -34.92
N ASP A 155 2.60 1.89 -33.92
CA ASP A 155 2.95 1.35 -32.61
C ASP A 155 1.76 0.72 -31.89
N PHE A 156 0.56 1.27 -32.07
CA PHE A 156 -0.67 0.71 -31.50
C PHE A 156 -0.99 -0.65 -32.13
N TYR A 157 -1.02 -0.72 -33.46
CA TYR A 157 -1.36 -1.98 -34.13
C TYR A 157 -0.30 -3.07 -33.93
N ALA A 158 0.95 -2.72 -33.72
CA ALA A 158 2.00 -3.66 -33.34
C ALA A 158 1.77 -4.29 -31.97
N ASP A 159 0.98 -3.65 -31.08
CA ASP A 159 0.65 -4.14 -29.74
C ASP A 159 -0.71 -4.83 -29.62
N THR A 160 -1.53 -4.85 -30.67
CA THR A 160 -2.89 -5.40 -30.60
C THR A 160 -2.96 -6.85 -30.14
N ALA A 161 -1.94 -7.65 -30.40
CA ALA A 161 -1.85 -9.03 -29.89
C ALA A 161 -1.77 -9.13 -28.36
N ALA A 162 -1.30 -8.06 -27.69
CA ALA A 162 -1.19 -7.97 -26.25
C ALA A 162 -2.43 -7.37 -25.56
N VAL A 163 -3.44 -6.92 -26.34
CA VAL A 163 -4.72 -6.45 -25.81
C VAL A 163 -5.36 -7.53 -24.96
N SER A 164 -5.70 -7.20 -23.72
CA SER A 164 -6.25 -8.16 -22.76
C SER A 164 -7.74 -8.42 -22.96
N ILE A 165 -8.43 -7.52 -23.65
CA ILE A 165 -9.86 -7.63 -23.96
C ILE A 165 -10.03 -8.53 -25.19
N ARG A 166 -10.73 -9.64 -25.03
CA ARG A 166 -10.89 -10.65 -26.09
C ARG A 166 -12.35 -10.97 -26.36
N PRO A 167 -12.71 -11.33 -27.59
CA PRO A 167 -14.02 -11.90 -27.88
C PRO A 167 -14.32 -13.11 -26.97
N GLY A 168 -15.53 -13.13 -26.39
CA GLY A 168 -15.98 -14.14 -25.45
C GLY A 168 -15.78 -13.79 -23.96
N ASP A 169 -14.92 -12.82 -23.61
CA ASP A 169 -14.78 -12.30 -22.25
C ASP A 169 -16.05 -11.55 -21.82
N PHE A 170 -16.25 -11.38 -20.53
CA PHE A 170 -17.33 -10.56 -20.03
C PHE A 170 -16.98 -9.07 -20.14
N LEU A 171 -17.92 -8.29 -20.70
CA LEU A 171 -17.83 -6.84 -20.72
C LEU A 171 -17.98 -6.31 -19.29
N SER A 172 -17.00 -5.55 -18.82
CA SER A 172 -17.03 -4.85 -17.53
C SER A 172 -16.13 -3.62 -17.60
N GLU A 173 -16.50 -2.56 -16.89
CA GLU A 173 -15.66 -1.37 -16.79
C GLU A 173 -14.30 -1.68 -16.16
N ASP A 174 -14.24 -2.60 -15.20
CA ASP A 174 -13.01 -3.10 -14.58
C ASP A 174 -12.03 -3.67 -15.63
N ALA A 175 -12.51 -4.50 -16.57
CA ALA A 175 -11.67 -5.06 -17.62
C ALA A 175 -11.20 -3.99 -18.61
N LEU A 176 -12.09 -3.06 -18.98
CA LEU A 176 -11.76 -1.94 -19.86
C LEU A 176 -10.74 -1.00 -19.21
N GLU A 177 -10.90 -0.67 -17.93
CA GLU A 177 -9.96 0.19 -17.19
C GLU A 177 -8.59 -0.45 -17.08
N LYS A 178 -8.51 -1.75 -16.74
CA LYS A 178 -7.24 -2.49 -16.68
C LYS A 178 -6.51 -2.49 -18.02
N GLU A 179 -7.24 -2.65 -19.13
CA GLU A 179 -6.66 -2.58 -20.46
C GLU A 179 -6.13 -1.19 -20.78
N THR A 180 -6.87 -0.14 -20.47
CA THR A 180 -6.40 1.24 -20.73
C THR A 180 -5.17 1.59 -19.89
N GLU A 181 -5.08 1.11 -18.65
CA GLU A 181 -3.91 1.28 -17.80
C GLU A 181 -2.69 0.52 -18.33
N ARG A 182 -2.89 -0.74 -18.78
CA ARG A 182 -1.85 -1.54 -19.42
C ARG A 182 -1.32 -0.85 -20.66
N ALA A 183 -2.23 -0.45 -21.56
CA ALA A 183 -1.89 0.20 -22.82
C ALA A 183 -1.19 1.56 -22.57
N ALA A 184 -1.72 2.39 -21.68
CA ALA A 184 -1.11 3.67 -21.33
C ALA A 184 0.31 3.50 -20.76
N SER A 185 0.51 2.52 -19.87
CA SER A 185 1.85 2.20 -19.34
C SER A 185 2.81 1.74 -20.44
N MET A 186 2.33 0.90 -21.36
CA MET A 186 3.12 0.43 -22.50
C MET A 186 3.53 1.59 -23.41
N PHE A 187 2.62 2.51 -23.76
CA PHE A 187 2.94 3.66 -24.59
C PHE A 187 3.91 4.63 -23.91
N ARG A 188 3.79 4.87 -22.59
CA ARG A 188 4.80 5.65 -21.85
C ARG A 188 6.20 5.01 -21.86
N ARG A 189 6.29 3.69 -21.99
CA ARG A 189 7.57 2.99 -22.19
C ARG A 189 8.10 3.09 -23.61
N LYS A 190 7.25 3.32 -24.59
CA LYS A 190 7.58 3.49 -26.01
C LYS A 190 7.83 4.94 -26.42
N GLY A 191 8.03 5.85 -25.49
CA GLY A 191 8.37 7.24 -25.78
C GLY A 191 7.23 8.24 -25.68
N TYR A 192 5.97 7.80 -25.53
CA TYR A 192 4.81 8.71 -25.51
C TYR A 192 4.65 9.35 -24.13
N PHE A 193 5.43 10.40 -23.88
CA PHE A 193 5.40 11.14 -22.62
C PHE A 193 4.02 11.74 -22.36
N GLY A 194 3.53 11.58 -21.11
CA GLY A 194 2.22 12.12 -20.69
C GLY A 194 1.02 11.36 -21.23
N PHE A 195 1.22 10.22 -21.90
CA PHE A 195 0.10 9.38 -22.35
C PHE A 195 -0.63 8.76 -21.16
N THR A 196 -1.95 8.92 -21.09
CA THR A 196 -2.77 8.47 -19.97
C THR A 196 -3.94 7.61 -20.44
N LYS A 197 -4.54 6.84 -19.53
CA LYS A 197 -5.75 6.06 -19.80
C LYS A 197 -6.93 6.90 -20.34
N ASN A 198 -6.97 8.19 -20.03
CA ASN A 198 -8.06 9.09 -20.44
C ASN A 198 -8.10 9.36 -21.95
N TYR A 199 -7.05 8.99 -22.69
CA TYR A 199 -7.07 9.03 -24.15
C TYR A 199 -7.87 7.89 -24.78
N PHE A 200 -8.23 6.88 -24.01
CA PHE A 200 -9.10 5.80 -24.46
C PHE A 200 -10.56 6.11 -24.15
N SER A 201 -11.44 5.75 -25.08
CA SER A 201 -12.88 5.67 -24.86
C SER A 201 -13.42 4.40 -25.51
N PHE A 202 -14.51 3.88 -24.95
CA PHE A 202 -15.15 2.67 -25.44
C PHE A 202 -16.60 2.92 -25.75
N GLU A 203 -17.06 2.35 -26.87
CA GLU A 203 -18.47 2.27 -27.23
C GLU A 203 -18.84 0.81 -27.37
N ALA A 204 -19.89 0.39 -26.67
CA ALA A 204 -20.38 -0.99 -26.69
C ALA A 204 -21.76 -1.04 -27.33
N ASP A 205 -21.88 -1.71 -28.47
CA ASP A 205 -23.15 -1.99 -29.11
C ASP A 205 -23.75 -3.30 -28.60
N THR A 206 -24.81 -3.18 -27.80
CA THR A 206 -25.56 -4.31 -27.22
C THR A 206 -26.81 -4.68 -28.03
N LEU A 207 -27.13 -3.92 -29.09
CA LEU A 207 -28.35 -4.11 -29.86
C LEU A 207 -28.21 -5.18 -30.95
N ALA A 208 -27.00 -5.38 -31.45
CA ALA A 208 -26.77 -6.28 -32.59
C ALA A 208 -27.01 -7.76 -32.25
N ARG A 209 -26.79 -8.19 -30.99
CA ARG A 209 -26.98 -9.56 -30.55
C ARG A 209 -27.44 -9.63 -29.08
N ARG A 210 -28.23 -10.64 -28.75
CA ARG A 210 -28.96 -10.70 -27.48
C ARG A 210 -28.07 -10.76 -26.21
N ASP A 211 -26.89 -11.39 -26.25
CA ASP A 211 -26.02 -11.63 -25.07
C ASP A 211 -24.57 -11.23 -25.32
N THR A 212 -24.31 -10.52 -26.43
CA THR A 212 -22.98 -10.03 -26.79
C THR A 212 -23.01 -8.54 -27.08
N ALA A 213 -21.89 -7.86 -26.83
CA ALA A 213 -21.66 -6.49 -27.16
C ALA A 213 -20.45 -6.37 -28.10
N ASP A 214 -20.63 -5.77 -29.26
CA ASP A 214 -19.50 -5.40 -30.11
C ASP A 214 -18.85 -4.11 -29.57
N LEU A 215 -17.53 -4.12 -29.43
CA LEU A 215 -16.77 -3.08 -28.73
C LEU A 215 -15.93 -2.28 -29.72
N LEU A 216 -16.07 -0.97 -29.72
CA LEU A 216 -15.18 -0.03 -30.38
C LEU A 216 -14.31 0.67 -29.35
N MET A 217 -13.01 0.47 -29.44
CA MET A 217 -12.00 1.19 -28.66
C MET A 217 -11.44 2.34 -29.49
N THR A 218 -11.68 3.56 -29.04
CA THR A 218 -11.22 4.78 -29.71
C THR A 218 -10.07 5.39 -28.93
N VAL A 219 -8.98 5.75 -29.62
CA VAL A 219 -7.88 6.53 -29.05
C VAL A 219 -8.05 7.99 -29.51
N LYS A 220 -8.13 8.90 -28.53
CA LYS A 220 -8.23 10.34 -28.78
C LYS A 220 -6.86 10.93 -29.09
N GLU A 221 -6.83 11.99 -29.88
CA GLU A 221 -5.62 12.79 -30.10
C GLU A 221 -5.15 13.50 -28.82
N TYR A 222 -3.88 13.89 -28.80
CA TYR A 222 -3.35 14.70 -27.71
C TYR A 222 -4.00 16.08 -27.71
N THR A 223 -4.56 16.48 -26.59
CA THR A 223 -5.15 17.81 -26.38
C THR A 223 -4.49 18.48 -25.17
N ARG A 224 -3.98 19.70 -25.36
CA ARG A 224 -3.56 20.55 -24.26
C ARG A 224 -4.81 21.24 -23.70
N ASN A 225 -5.12 21.07 -22.43
CA ASN A 225 -6.29 21.65 -21.74
C ASN A 225 -7.68 21.11 -22.16
N GLN A 226 -7.78 19.90 -22.70
CA GLN A 226 -9.05 19.24 -23.07
C GLN A 226 -9.92 20.03 -24.07
N THR A 227 -9.39 21.04 -24.74
CA THR A 227 -10.08 21.79 -25.81
C THR A 227 -9.70 21.20 -27.15
N ALA A 228 -10.72 20.79 -27.95
CA ALA A 228 -10.55 20.19 -29.28
C ALA A 228 -9.79 21.07 -30.27
N GLU A 229 -9.69 22.37 -30.02
CA GLU A 229 -9.06 23.36 -30.86
C GLU A 229 -7.54 23.18 -31.06
N TYR A 230 -6.89 22.37 -30.20
CA TYR A 230 -5.43 22.09 -30.23
C TYR A 230 -5.13 20.60 -30.29
N ALA A 231 -6.02 19.82 -30.91
CA ALA A 231 -5.75 18.40 -31.10
C ALA A 231 -4.53 18.19 -32.02
N ARG A 232 -3.63 17.34 -31.64
CA ARG A 232 -2.45 16.97 -32.44
C ARG A 232 -2.12 15.48 -32.24
N PRO A 233 -1.43 14.83 -33.19
CA PRO A 233 -1.01 13.45 -33.04
C PRO A 233 -0.11 13.25 -31.83
N HIS A 234 -0.23 12.09 -31.18
CA HIS A 234 0.73 11.67 -30.17
C HIS A 234 2.11 11.52 -30.81
N ARG A 235 3.15 12.00 -30.11
CA ARG A 235 4.55 11.93 -30.57
C ARG A 235 5.45 11.32 -29.53
N LYS A 236 6.55 10.75 -29.97
CA LYS A 236 7.63 10.28 -29.11
C LYS A 236 8.45 11.44 -28.58
N TYR A 237 8.94 11.27 -27.37
CA TYR A 237 9.85 12.19 -26.68
C TYR A 237 11.19 11.51 -26.40
N PHE A 238 12.22 12.33 -26.26
CA PHE A 238 13.57 11.91 -25.89
C PHE A 238 13.98 12.65 -24.63
N PHE A 239 14.81 12.02 -23.80
CA PHE A 239 15.36 12.68 -22.64
C PHE A 239 16.32 13.80 -23.06
N GLY A 240 16.11 14.98 -22.52
CA GLY A 240 16.99 16.13 -22.66
C GLY A 240 18.06 16.15 -21.58
N ASP A 241 18.26 17.33 -20.97
CA ASP A 241 19.20 17.52 -19.90
C ASP A 241 18.74 16.80 -18.62
N VAL A 242 19.67 16.16 -17.92
CA VAL A 242 19.44 15.50 -16.65
C VAL A 242 20.24 16.22 -15.57
N SER A 243 19.55 16.93 -14.68
CA SER A 243 20.14 17.62 -13.55
C SER A 243 19.87 16.86 -12.25
N ILE A 244 20.87 16.80 -11.35
CA ILE A 244 20.70 16.24 -10.01
C ILE A 244 21.15 17.30 -9.02
N SER A 245 20.23 17.77 -8.17
CA SER A 245 20.47 18.75 -7.12
C SER A 245 20.23 18.15 -5.73
N TYR A 246 21.06 18.53 -4.78
CA TYR A 246 20.94 18.14 -3.37
C TYR A 246 21.47 19.24 -2.45
N ASP A 247 21.20 19.11 -1.16
CA ASP A 247 21.61 20.11 -0.15
C ASP A 247 23.13 20.34 -0.17
N ASN A 248 23.55 21.62 -0.24
CA ASN A 248 24.96 22.03 -0.40
C ASN A 248 25.88 21.55 0.73
N ASP A 249 25.37 21.27 1.91
CA ASP A 249 26.13 20.78 3.06
C ASP A 249 26.29 19.24 3.06
N LEU A 250 25.68 18.53 2.10
CA LEU A 250 25.86 17.10 1.93
C LEU A 250 27.09 16.85 1.04
N LYS A 251 28.17 16.36 1.64
CA LYS A 251 29.30 15.84 0.87
C LYS A 251 28.94 14.48 0.29
N PHE A 252 28.78 14.39 -1.01
CA PHE A 252 28.45 13.15 -1.71
C PHE A 252 29.27 13.01 -3.00
N ASN A 253 29.55 11.78 -3.39
CA ASN A 253 30.29 11.50 -4.62
C ASN A 253 29.32 11.47 -5.81
N ASP A 254 29.37 12.48 -6.67
CA ASP A 254 28.52 12.61 -7.86
C ASP A 254 28.58 11.41 -8.80
N ARG A 255 29.70 10.71 -8.83
CA ARG A 255 29.85 9.49 -9.64
C ARG A 255 28.86 8.41 -9.21
N VAL A 256 28.59 8.28 -7.90
CA VAL A 256 27.63 7.30 -7.38
C VAL A 256 26.23 7.66 -7.82
N LEU A 257 25.84 8.94 -7.74
CA LEU A 257 24.51 9.40 -8.19
C LEU A 257 24.33 9.17 -9.70
N LYS A 258 25.34 9.50 -10.50
CA LYS A 258 25.32 9.28 -11.95
C LYS A 258 25.22 7.79 -12.33
N ASN A 259 25.83 6.91 -11.56
CA ASN A 259 25.74 5.47 -11.78
C ASN A 259 24.37 4.89 -11.39
N ILE A 260 23.72 5.48 -10.39
CA ILE A 260 22.38 5.07 -9.91
C ILE A 260 21.28 5.56 -10.85
N CYS A 261 21.46 6.76 -11.44
CA CYS A 261 20.54 7.32 -12.41
C CYS A 261 20.59 6.49 -13.70
N THR A 262 19.44 5.96 -14.13
CA THR A 262 19.35 5.18 -15.37
C THR A 262 18.91 6.03 -16.57
N ILE A 263 18.41 7.23 -16.33
CA ILE A 263 18.03 8.18 -17.37
C ILE A 263 19.28 8.66 -18.12
N ARG A 264 19.25 8.57 -19.45
CA ARG A 264 20.38 8.98 -20.31
C ARG A 264 19.92 10.09 -21.26
N PRO A 265 20.60 11.24 -21.29
CA PRO A 265 20.33 12.28 -22.29
C PRO A 265 20.39 11.73 -23.73
N GLY A 266 19.44 12.13 -24.56
CA GLY A 266 19.31 11.68 -25.95
C GLY A 266 18.64 10.32 -26.13
N ALA A 267 18.44 9.52 -25.09
CA ALA A 267 17.70 8.27 -25.20
C ALA A 267 16.18 8.56 -25.35
N MET A 268 15.46 7.64 -26.01
CA MET A 268 14.01 7.71 -26.08
C MET A 268 13.42 7.64 -24.68
N TYR A 269 12.38 8.44 -24.42
CA TYR A 269 11.68 8.44 -23.14
C TYR A 269 11.13 7.04 -22.82
N ASP A 270 11.43 6.55 -21.64
CA ASP A 270 10.85 5.34 -21.07
C ASP A 270 10.52 5.60 -19.60
N GLU A 271 9.25 5.50 -19.26
CA GLU A 271 8.77 5.69 -17.87
C GLU A 271 9.45 4.72 -16.87
N ARG A 272 9.89 3.53 -17.32
CA ARG A 272 10.59 2.58 -16.45
C ARG A 272 11.93 3.14 -15.97
N GLU A 273 12.65 3.87 -16.83
CA GLU A 273 13.93 4.48 -16.46
C GLU A 273 13.74 5.55 -15.38
N VAL A 274 12.66 6.34 -15.49
CA VAL A 274 12.29 7.32 -14.47
C VAL A 274 11.95 6.65 -13.14
N ASN A 275 11.10 5.63 -13.17
CA ASN A 275 10.68 4.90 -11.99
C ASN A 275 11.84 4.11 -11.35
N THR A 276 12.73 3.56 -12.18
CA THR A 276 13.94 2.85 -11.74
C THR A 276 14.90 3.82 -11.07
N THR A 277 15.14 4.99 -11.65
CA THR A 277 15.97 6.04 -11.05
C THR A 277 15.41 6.49 -9.70
N TYR A 278 14.10 6.80 -9.64
CA TYR A 278 13.43 7.15 -8.39
C TYR A 278 13.58 6.05 -7.32
N SER A 279 13.31 4.81 -7.70
CA SER A 279 13.38 3.65 -6.79
C SER A 279 14.80 3.43 -6.26
N ARG A 280 15.80 3.52 -7.12
CA ARG A 280 17.20 3.36 -6.75
C ARG A 280 17.69 4.48 -5.83
N LEU A 281 17.35 5.74 -6.12
CA LEU A 281 17.71 6.87 -5.27
C LEU A 281 17.03 6.76 -3.89
N SER A 282 15.76 6.37 -3.86
CA SER A 282 15.01 6.14 -2.62
C SER A 282 15.59 4.97 -1.80
N ALA A 283 16.04 3.91 -2.45
CA ALA A 283 16.63 2.74 -1.81
C ALA A 283 17.95 3.03 -1.08
N LEU A 284 18.65 4.12 -1.42
CA LEU A 284 19.84 4.56 -0.68
C LEU A 284 19.51 4.92 0.79
N ARG A 285 18.26 5.32 1.08
CA ARG A 285 17.81 5.80 2.41
C ARG A 285 18.63 6.96 2.98
N LEU A 286 19.37 7.66 2.12
CA LEU A 286 20.14 8.87 2.45
C LEU A 286 19.25 10.10 2.39
N PHE A 287 18.25 10.03 1.54
CA PHE A 287 17.35 11.12 1.25
C PHE A 287 16.00 10.89 1.95
N SER A 288 15.47 11.94 2.53
CA SER A 288 14.11 11.97 3.09
C SER A 288 13.07 12.29 2.03
N GLY A 289 13.50 12.94 0.93
CA GLY A 289 12.69 13.25 -0.24
C GLY A 289 13.50 13.04 -1.51
N VAL A 290 12.89 12.38 -2.48
CA VAL A 290 13.37 12.24 -3.86
C VAL A 290 12.26 12.75 -4.75
N ASN A 291 12.52 13.81 -5.50
CA ASN A 291 11.58 14.35 -6.48
C ASN A 291 12.22 14.29 -7.87
N VAL A 292 11.49 13.74 -8.83
CA VAL A 292 11.91 13.65 -10.24
C VAL A 292 10.88 14.46 -11.03
N ALA A 293 11.24 15.67 -11.40
CA ALA A 293 10.42 16.56 -12.22
C ALA A 293 10.77 16.37 -13.69
N LEU A 294 9.77 16.16 -14.51
CA LEU A 294 9.90 15.99 -15.95
C LEU A 294 9.31 17.21 -16.65
N ASN A 295 10.13 17.95 -17.38
CA ASN A 295 9.79 19.22 -18.02
C ASN A 295 9.79 19.07 -19.54
N PRO A 296 8.62 18.87 -20.18
CA PRO A 296 8.54 18.69 -21.62
C PRO A 296 8.76 20.01 -22.34
N ARG A 297 9.61 19.98 -23.39
CA ARG A 297 9.76 21.05 -24.38
C ARG A 297 8.91 20.76 -25.62
N ASP A 298 8.47 21.80 -26.31
CA ASP A 298 7.67 21.63 -27.53
C ASP A 298 8.41 20.91 -28.67
N SER A 299 9.75 20.79 -28.59
CA SER A 299 10.60 20.04 -29.53
C SER A 299 10.51 18.51 -29.44
N GLY A 300 9.74 17.95 -28.49
CA GLY A 300 9.73 16.49 -28.25
C GLY A 300 10.86 16.03 -27.34
N ILE A 301 11.39 16.93 -26.53
CA ILE A 301 12.42 16.67 -25.54
C ILE A 301 11.80 16.81 -24.15
N VAL A 302 12.22 15.96 -23.21
CA VAL A 302 11.83 16.03 -21.79
C VAL A 302 13.09 16.18 -20.95
N ASP A 303 13.25 17.33 -20.31
CA ASP A 303 14.31 17.52 -19.32
C ASP A 303 13.91 16.87 -18.00
N CYS A 304 14.92 16.37 -17.28
CA CYS A 304 14.72 15.68 -16.01
C CYS A 304 15.47 16.39 -14.89
N ASP A 305 14.75 16.98 -13.96
CA ASP A 305 15.29 17.63 -12.77
C ASP A 305 15.06 16.77 -11.53
N ILE A 306 16.13 16.21 -10.99
CA ILE A 306 16.09 15.36 -9.80
C ILE A 306 16.51 16.20 -8.60
N SER A 307 15.61 16.37 -7.65
CA SER A 307 15.86 17.10 -6.39
C SER A 307 15.87 16.13 -5.22
N LEU A 308 16.96 16.14 -4.45
CA LEU A 308 17.19 15.22 -3.35
C LEU A 308 17.29 16.01 -2.04
N THR A 309 16.43 15.71 -1.08
CA THR A 309 16.45 16.30 0.27
C THR A 309 17.14 15.34 1.22
N LYS A 310 18.19 15.76 1.90
CA LYS A 310 18.94 14.90 2.83
C LYS A 310 18.09 14.43 4.01
N SER A 311 18.35 13.22 4.48
CA SER A 311 17.85 12.71 5.77
C SER A 311 18.87 13.01 6.88
N ARG A 312 18.54 12.65 8.12
CA ARG A 312 19.54 12.64 9.20
C ARG A 312 20.62 11.62 8.88
N MET A 313 21.87 12.10 8.76
CA MET A 313 23.02 11.26 8.36
C MET A 313 23.51 10.36 9.47
N GLN A 314 23.35 10.76 10.73
CA GLN A 314 23.80 9.98 11.88
C GLN A 314 22.79 10.07 13.02
N GLY A 315 22.83 9.10 13.89
CA GLY A 315 21.97 9.08 15.08
C GLY A 315 22.27 7.91 16.00
N PHE A 316 21.68 8.01 17.17
CA PHE A 316 21.72 6.98 18.19
C PHE A 316 20.33 6.39 18.39
N LYS A 317 20.26 5.09 18.63
CA LYS A 317 19.05 4.40 19.05
C LYS A 317 19.34 3.70 20.36
N VAL A 318 18.53 3.97 21.36
CA VAL A 318 18.62 3.35 22.68
C VAL A 318 17.35 2.55 22.91
N ASN A 319 17.49 1.27 23.18
CA ASN A 319 16.40 0.38 23.57
C ASN A 319 16.69 -0.15 24.97
N LEU A 320 15.66 -0.30 25.76
CA LEU A 320 15.72 -0.98 27.07
C LEU A 320 14.61 -2.03 27.09
N GLU A 321 15.00 -3.30 27.22
CA GLU A 321 14.08 -4.42 27.23
C GLU A 321 14.11 -5.12 28.59
N GLY A 322 12.93 -5.47 29.11
CA GLY A 322 12.79 -6.39 30.23
C GLY A 322 12.77 -7.83 29.70
N SER A 323 13.51 -8.73 30.32
CA SER A 323 13.58 -10.14 29.94
C SER A 323 13.24 -11.06 31.08
N THR A 324 12.55 -12.15 30.78
CA THR A 324 12.30 -13.25 31.71
C THR A 324 12.40 -14.56 30.95
N ASN A 325 12.86 -15.62 31.62
CA ASN A 325 12.95 -16.93 30.99
C ASN A 325 12.32 -18.03 31.87
N SER A 326 12.21 -19.23 31.32
CA SER A 326 11.63 -20.40 32.00
C SER A 326 12.44 -20.92 33.20
N THR A 327 13.71 -20.49 33.34
CA THR A 327 14.56 -20.85 34.47
C THR A 327 14.42 -19.90 35.67
N GLY A 328 13.48 -18.92 35.59
CA GLY A 328 13.19 -17.96 36.64
C GLY A 328 14.16 -16.77 36.67
N LEU A 329 14.99 -16.58 35.65
CA LEU A 329 15.83 -15.39 35.52
C LEU A 329 14.99 -14.21 35.02
N ILE A 330 15.12 -13.09 35.72
CA ILE A 330 14.50 -11.80 35.37
C ILE A 330 15.64 -10.78 35.18
N GLY A 331 15.52 -9.92 34.17
CA GLY A 331 16.57 -8.95 33.93
C GLY A 331 16.19 -7.83 32.97
N ILE A 332 17.21 -7.04 32.66
CA ILE A 332 17.12 -5.91 31.73
C ILE A 332 18.20 -6.04 30.66
N SER A 333 17.83 -5.65 29.43
CA SER A 333 18.73 -5.68 28.28
C SER A 333 18.83 -4.28 27.67
N PRO A 334 19.77 -3.44 28.13
CA PRO A 334 20.05 -2.18 27.44
C PRO A 334 20.78 -2.44 26.12
N GLN A 335 20.36 -1.75 25.08
CA GLN A 335 20.98 -1.76 23.77
C GLN A 335 21.20 -0.32 23.30
N VAL A 336 22.39 -0.02 22.83
CA VAL A 336 22.73 1.26 22.22
C VAL A 336 23.30 1.00 20.86
N SER A 337 22.77 1.66 19.84
CA SER A 337 23.32 1.60 18.50
C SER A 337 23.54 3.00 17.94
N TYR A 338 24.63 3.15 17.22
CA TYR A 338 24.98 4.33 16.45
C TYR A 338 24.95 3.98 14.98
N TYR A 339 24.44 4.88 14.15
CA TYR A 339 24.53 4.74 12.70
C TYR A 339 25.05 6.00 12.06
N HIS A 340 25.77 5.83 10.95
CA HIS A 340 26.19 6.89 10.04
C HIS A 340 25.94 6.41 8.60
N LYS A 341 25.08 7.14 7.84
CA LYS A 341 24.58 6.70 6.54
C LYS A 341 25.50 7.00 5.36
N ASN A 342 26.55 7.80 5.55
CA ASN A 342 27.40 8.29 4.48
C ASN A 342 28.84 8.46 4.95
N ILE A 343 29.42 7.41 5.56
CA ILE A 343 30.71 7.49 6.24
C ILE A 343 31.87 7.82 5.29
N PHE A 344 31.84 7.34 4.04
CA PHE A 344 32.87 7.56 3.02
C PHE A 344 32.35 8.42 1.84
N HIS A 345 31.25 9.17 2.02
CA HIS A 345 30.68 10.08 1.03
C HIS A 345 30.13 9.39 -0.23
N GLY A 346 29.89 8.09 -0.19
CA GLY A 346 29.32 7.32 -1.29
C GLY A 346 28.08 6.51 -0.89
N GLY A 347 27.41 6.90 0.21
CA GLY A 347 26.23 6.20 0.69
C GLY A 347 26.53 4.92 1.49
N GLN A 348 27.76 4.75 1.95
CA GLN A 348 28.13 3.62 2.80
C GLN A 348 27.59 3.86 4.21
N TRP A 349 26.90 2.85 4.73
CA TRP A 349 26.34 2.88 6.08
C TRP A 349 27.24 2.17 7.06
N LEU A 350 27.57 2.87 8.15
CA LEU A 350 28.21 2.30 9.32
C LEU A 350 27.14 2.12 10.40
N ASN A 351 27.07 0.92 10.98
CA ASN A 351 26.27 0.63 12.17
C ASN A 351 27.20 0.10 13.25
N LEU A 352 27.16 0.69 14.44
CA LEU A 352 27.84 0.21 15.63
C LEU A 352 26.78 -0.12 16.67
N GLY A 353 26.87 -1.29 17.29
CA GLY A 353 25.93 -1.74 18.30
C GLY A 353 26.64 -2.20 19.57
N PHE A 354 26.05 -1.84 20.70
CA PHE A 354 26.41 -2.38 22.02
C PHE A 354 25.16 -2.97 22.65
N LEU A 355 25.29 -4.20 23.16
CA LEU A 355 24.25 -4.94 23.85
C LEU A 355 24.78 -5.30 25.26
N GLY A 356 24.00 -5.02 26.30
CA GLY A 356 24.13 -5.57 27.60
C GLY A 356 22.89 -6.41 27.95
N ASN A 357 23.05 -7.51 28.68
CA ASN A 357 21.93 -8.25 29.21
C ASN A 357 22.32 -8.70 30.63
N PHE A 358 21.58 -8.22 31.62
CA PHE A 358 21.84 -8.45 33.04
C PHE A 358 20.64 -9.14 33.64
N GLN A 359 20.78 -10.39 34.02
CA GLN A 359 19.73 -11.20 34.60
C GLN A 359 20.13 -11.77 35.95
N PHE A 360 19.17 -11.92 36.83
CA PHE A 360 19.32 -12.58 38.14
C PHE A 360 18.10 -13.45 38.43
N LYS A 361 18.29 -14.46 39.26
CA LYS A 361 17.20 -15.32 39.71
C LYS A 361 16.45 -14.65 40.86
N TYR A 362 15.09 -14.66 40.79
CA TYR A 362 14.27 -13.94 41.75
C TYR A 362 14.40 -14.50 43.18
N ASP A 363 14.44 -15.82 43.30
CA ASP A 363 14.54 -16.59 44.55
C ASP A 363 15.99 -16.72 45.06
N ASP A 364 16.98 -16.60 44.19
CA ASP A 364 18.42 -16.69 44.56
C ASP A 364 19.25 -15.67 43.75
N ARG A 365 19.47 -14.50 44.33
CA ARG A 365 20.22 -13.41 43.66
C ARG A 365 21.71 -13.70 43.46
N SER A 366 22.23 -14.81 43.99
CA SER A 366 23.61 -15.24 43.71
C SER A 366 23.73 -15.79 42.29
N VAL A 367 22.63 -16.32 41.74
CA VAL A 367 22.57 -16.84 40.38
C VAL A 367 22.35 -15.68 39.41
N LYS A 368 23.38 -15.37 38.65
CA LYS A 368 23.40 -14.23 37.70
C LYS A 368 23.77 -14.71 36.30
N SER A 369 23.22 -14.03 35.29
CA SER A 369 23.62 -14.18 33.89
C SER A 369 23.93 -12.80 33.32
N ASN A 370 25.14 -12.64 32.82
CA ASN A 370 25.58 -11.39 32.21
C ASN A 370 26.00 -11.66 30.77
N GLU A 371 25.57 -10.78 29.88
CA GLU A 371 25.94 -10.84 28.47
C GLU A 371 26.33 -9.45 27.97
N PHE A 372 27.42 -9.37 27.21
CA PHE A 372 27.89 -8.16 26.56
C PHE A 372 28.18 -8.46 25.11
N GLY A 373 27.61 -7.65 24.24
CA GLY A 373 27.79 -7.75 22.80
C GLY A 373 28.25 -6.43 22.18
N VAL A 374 29.20 -6.52 21.27
CA VAL A 374 29.60 -5.40 20.40
C VAL A 374 29.47 -5.85 18.96
N SER A 375 28.90 -5.01 18.13
CA SER A 375 28.76 -5.27 16.70
C SER A 375 29.16 -4.06 15.87
N ALA A 376 29.77 -4.33 14.72
CA ALA A 376 30.07 -3.33 13.70
C ALA A 376 29.61 -3.87 12.37
N GLY A 377 28.84 -3.06 11.62
CA GLY A 377 28.34 -3.38 10.29
C GLY A 377 28.67 -2.25 9.31
N LEU A 378 29.13 -2.61 8.13
CA LEU A 378 29.38 -1.68 7.03
C LEU A 378 28.62 -2.17 5.81
N SER A 379 27.76 -1.32 5.27
CA SER A 379 26.94 -1.61 4.09
C SER A 379 27.31 -0.66 2.96
N PHE A 380 27.58 -1.21 1.77
CA PHE A 380 27.89 -0.49 0.54
C PHE A 380 26.67 -0.52 -0.39
N PRO A 381 26.29 0.59 -1.05
CA PRO A 381 25.17 0.62 -2.01
C PRO A 381 25.61 0.10 -3.41
N GLU A 382 26.45 -0.92 -3.43
CA GLU A 382 26.96 -1.61 -4.62
C GLU A 382 27.38 -3.03 -4.27
N PHE A 383 27.40 -3.90 -5.23
CA PHE A 383 27.94 -5.25 -5.03
C PHE A 383 29.46 -5.22 -5.24
N LEU A 384 30.22 -5.40 -4.17
CA LEU A 384 31.67 -5.44 -4.24
C LEU A 384 32.12 -6.71 -4.99
N GLY A 385 32.81 -6.53 -6.12
CA GLY A 385 33.32 -7.62 -6.94
C GLY A 385 32.62 -7.84 -8.28
N LEU A 386 31.47 -7.19 -8.52
CA LEU A 386 30.79 -7.22 -9.82
C LEU A 386 30.44 -5.79 -10.28
N PRO A 387 30.54 -5.50 -11.58
CA PRO A 387 30.19 -4.19 -12.10
C PRO A 387 28.68 -3.93 -11.99
N ASN A 388 28.29 -2.72 -11.59
CA ASN A 388 26.89 -2.31 -11.44
C ASN A 388 26.07 -2.43 -12.72
N SER A 389 26.71 -2.47 -13.88
CA SER A 389 26.07 -2.63 -15.19
C SER A 389 25.33 -3.97 -15.38
N ILE A 390 25.60 -4.96 -14.54
CA ILE A 390 24.92 -6.28 -14.58
C ILE A 390 23.52 -6.19 -13.93
N PHE A 391 23.29 -5.22 -13.06
CA PHE A 391 22.07 -5.08 -12.28
C PHE A 391 21.11 -4.09 -12.95
N HIS A 392 20.12 -4.61 -13.69
CA HIS A 392 19.17 -3.81 -14.50
C HIS A 392 17.83 -3.51 -13.80
N GLY A 393 17.61 -3.97 -12.58
CA GLY A 393 16.33 -3.81 -11.85
C GLY A 393 16.19 -2.49 -11.07
N PRO A 394 15.05 -2.24 -10.47
CA PRO A 394 14.79 -1.09 -9.60
C PRO A 394 15.53 -1.17 -8.25
N SER A 395 16.08 -2.33 -7.92
CA SER A 395 16.83 -2.54 -6.68
C SER A 395 18.29 -2.14 -6.84
N VAL A 396 18.83 -1.50 -5.82
CA VAL A 396 20.28 -1.23 -5.71
C VAL A 396 20.91 -2.44 -5.03
N PRO A 397 21.88 -3.11 -5.68
CA PRO A 397 22.61 -4.19 -5.02
C PRO A 397 23.34 -3.64 -3.80
N ARG A 398 23.49 -4.45 -2.78
CA ARG A 398 24.19 -4.10 -1.55
C ARG A 398 25.20 -5.15 -1.19
N THR A 399 26.31 -4.71 -0.63
CA THR A 399 27.24 -5.59 0.09
C THR A 399 27.22 -5.20 1.54
N GLU A 400 27.04 -6.18 2.41
CA GLU A 400 27.06 -5.99 3.87
C GLU A 400 28.20 -6.80 4.47
N ILE A 401 29.05 -6.14 5.26
CA ILE A 401 30.13 -6.75 6.02
C ILE A 401 29.81 -6.50 7.49
N ASN A 402 29.61 -7.55 8.26
CA ASN A 402 29.35 -7.44 9.68
C ASN A 402 30.37 -8.22 10.48
N ALA A 403 30.77 -7.68 11.63
CA ALA A 403 31.56 -8.33 12.64
C ALA A 403 30.90 -8.13 14.00
N SER A 404 30.88 -9.15 14.81
CA SER A 404 30.36 -9.06 16.16
C SER A 404 31.18 -9.93 17.15
N TYR A 405 31.26 -9.43 18.36
CA TYR A 405 31.80 -10.17 19.51
C TYR A 405 30.74 -10.21 20.61
N ASN A 406 30.49 -11.38 21.16
CA ASN A 406 29.53 -11.58 22.23
C ASN A 406 30.22 -12.39 23.36
N TYR A 407 30.20 -11.84 24.57
CA TYR A 407 30.62 -12.49 25.83
C TYR A 407 29.37 -12.81 26.61
N GLN A 408 29.22 -14.08 27.00
CA GLN A 408 28.11 -14.55 27.81
C GLN A 408 28.66 -15.33 29.01
N ASN A 409 28.28 -14.91 30.21
CA ASN A 409 28.56 -15.60 31.45
C ASN A 409 27.25 -15.99 32.11
N ARG A 410 27.00 -17.29 32.17
CA ARG A 410 25.85 -17.91 32.84
C ARG A 410 26.34 -18.81 33.98
N PRO A 411 25.46 -19.19 34.92
CA PRO A 411 25.84 -20.10 36.01
C PRO A 411 26.45 -21.40 35.51
N GLU A 412 26.03 -21.91 34.35
CA GLU A 412 26.43 -23.20 33.80
C GLU A 412 27.68 -23.12 32.92
N TYR A 413 27.93 -21.94 32.30
CA TYR A 413 29.06 -21.78 31.37
C TYR A 413 29.45 -20.33 31.13
N THR A 414 30.67 -20.14 30.67
CA THR A 414 31.14 -18.90 30.07
C THR A 414 31.44 -19.12 28.59
N ARG A 415 30.92 -18.24 27.70
CA ARG A 415 31.05 -18.37 26.26
C ARG A 415 31.54 -17.07 25.65
N ASN A 416 32.50 -17.19 24.74
CA ASN A 416 32.94 -16.12 23.86
C ASN A 416 32.55 -16.49 22.41
N MET A 417 31.94 -15.59 21.71
CA MET A 417 31.59 -15.76 20.29
C MET A 417 32.13 -14.60 19.47
N ILE A 418 32.82 -14.93 18.39
CA ILE A 418 33.16 -13.98 17.31
C ILE A 418 32.41 -14.43 16.08
N SER A 419 31.71 -13.52 15.44
CA SER A 419 30.99 -13.80 14.20
C SER A 419 31.35 -12.75 13.16
N THR A 420 31.56 -13.20 11.94
CA THR A 420 31.74 -12.33 10.77
C THR A 420 30.80 -12.80 9.68
N SER A 421 30.22 -11.88 8.94
CA SER A 421 29.38 -12.20 7.78
C SER A 421 29.66 -11.25 6.62
N TYR A 422 29.58 -11.82 5.44
CA TYR A 422 29.62 -11.11 4.16
C TYR A 422 28.37 -11.51 3.37
N GLY A 423 27.57 -10.55 2.91
CA GLY A 423 26.34 -10.80 2.19
C GLY A 423 26.08 -9.77 1.10
#